data_3c401081f378162d739bfd708a16ea4c
#
_entry.id   3c401081f378162d739bfd708a16ea4c
#
_cell.length_a   1.000
_cell.length_b   1.000
_cell.length_c   1.000
_cell.angle_alpha   90.00
_cell.angle_beta   90.00
_cell.angle_gamma   90.00
#
_symmetry.space_group_name_H-M   'P 1'
#
loop_
_entity.id
_entity.type
_entity.pdbx_description
1 polymer ?
#
loop_
_entity_poly.entity_id
_entity_poly.type
_entity_poly.pdbx_seq_one_letter_code
_entity_poly.pdbx_strand_id
1 'polypeptide(L)'
;ILFLDEINMAPPAVQGIAQQLILDRKVGNYKVPDGWFVWGAGNRKEDHAAVFDMPAPLANRFMHLEAKTDLKEFKSYALQNNIDDRIISFLNFRPKLLHKIDKSSPSWPSPRSWMIANKLLQSDIEIDPAIGNAAAAEFRTFCKIYKTLPDIDSILKGKISPPFPDDISARYALVCALSVRAKSLKEVEN
;
A
#
# COMPACT_ATOMS: atom_id res chain seq x y z
N ILE A 1 4.95 -1.93 24.56
CA ILE A 1 5.64 -1.10 23.57
C ILE A 1 5.21 0.35 23.78
N LEU A 2 6.16 1.27 23.83
CA LEU A 2 5.94 2.70 23.71
C LEU A 2 6.25 3.09 22.25
N PHE A 3 5.26 3.60 21.53
CA PHE A 3 5.41 3.95 20.12
C PHE A 3 5.37 5.48 19.94
N LEU A 4 6.43 6.04 19.37
CA LEU A 4 6.56 7.46 19.06
C LEU A 4 6.35 7.64 17.55
N ASP A 5 5.12 7.95 17.18
CA ASP A 5 4.79 8.17 15.77
C ASP A 5 5.25 9.56 15.30
N GLU A 6 5.67 9.65 14.05
CA GLU A 6 6.13 10.88 13.38
C GLU A 6 7.19 11.66 14.18
N ILE A 7 8.11 10.95 14.85
CA ILE A 7 9.10 11.54 15.77
C ILE A 7 9.92 12.66 15.12
N ASN A 8 10.21 12.59 13.84
CA ASN A 8 10.97 13.60 13.12
C ASN A 8 10.10 14.74 12.53
N MET A 9 8.79 14.72 12.72
CA MET A 9 7.93 15.89 12.51
C MET A 9 7.88 16.78 13.74
N ALA A 10 8.28 16.27 14.90
CA ALA A 10 8.38 17.06 16.12
C ALA A 10 9.52 18.09 16.03
N PRO A 11 9.32 19.33 16.53
CA PRO A 11 10.40 20.33 16.60
C PRO A 11 11.62 19.81 17.36
N PRO A 12 12.84 20.31 17.06
CA PRO A 12 14.07 19.84 17.70
C PRO A 12 14.05 19.82 19.23
N ALA A 13 13.37 20.80 19.85
CA ALA A 13 13.21 20.84 21.31
C ALA A 13 12.43 19.65 21.85
N VAL A 14 11.37 19.21 21.17
CA VAL A 14 10.57 18.03 21.52
C VAL A 14 11.35 16.74 21.26
N GLN A 15 12.13 16.70 20.17
CA GLN A 15 13.04 15.60 19.91
C GLN A 15 14.11 15.45 21.01
N GLY A 16 14.54 16.57 21.61
CA GLY A 16 15.43 16.54 22.80
C GLY A 16 14.81 15.85 24.01
N ILE A 17 13.51 16.05 24.23
CA ILE A 17 12.77 15.34 25.29
C ILE A 17 12.67 13.83 24.97
N ALA A 18 12.40 13.48 23.71
CA ALA A 18 12.38 12.09 23.25
C ALA A 18 13.76 11.43 23.45
N GLN A 19 14.85 12.16 23.26
CA GLN A 19 16.21 11.68 23.51
C GLN A 19 16.39 11.25 24.98
N GLN A 20 15.92 12.06 25.93
CA GLN A 20 15.96 11.73 27.35
C GLN A 20 15.11 10.48 27.64
N LEU A 21 13.90 10.43 27.10
CA LEU A 21 13.00 9.28 27.25
C LEU A 21 13.65 7.97 26.77
N ILE A 22 14.33 8.00 25.63
CA ILE A 22 14.95 6.82 25.03
C ILE A 22 16.19 6.39 25.81
N LEU A 23 17.02 7.35 26.26
CA LEU A 23 18.25 7.06 26.98
C LEU A 23 17.99 6.66 28.42
N ASP A 24 17.29 7.53 29.18
CA ASP A 24 17.11 7.41 30.60
C ASP A 24 15.84 6.64 30.98
N ARG A 25 15.01 6.33 29.99
CA ARG A 25 13.68 5.72 30.14
C ARG A 25 12.80 6.51 31.11
N LYS A 26 12.99 7.85 31.11
CA LYS A 26 12.34 8.77 32.04
C LYS A 26 12.16 10.14 31.41
N VAL A 27 11.03 10.79 31.67
CA VAL A 27 10.77 12.20 31.36
C VAL A 27 10.11 12.85 32.58
N GLY A 28 10.73 13.87 33.12
CA GLY A 28 10.27 14.46 34.39
C GLY A 28 10.11 13.40 35.47
N ASN A 29 8.92 13.26 36.03
CA ASN A 29 8.59 12.25 37.04
C ASN A 29 8.08 10.92 36.45
N TYR A 30 7.85 10.86 35.13
CA TYR A 30 7.38 9.64 34.48
C TYR A 30 8.55 8.73 34.13
N LYS A 31 8.46 7.44 34.53
CA LYS A 31 9.40 6.39 34.15
C LYS A 31 8.72 5.36 33.25
N VAL A 32 9.36 5.02 32.13
CA VAL A 32 8.89 3.93 31.28
C VAL A 32 9.01 2.61 32.05
N PRO A 33 7.94 1.82 32.15
CA PRO A 33 7.98 0.55 32.89
C PRO A 33 9.05 -0.39 32.31
N ASP A 34 9.59 -1.24 33.19
CA ASP A 34 10.59 -2.23 32.79
C ASP A 34 9.97 -3.23 31.78
N GLY A 35 10.78 -3.72 30.87
CA GLY A 35 10.32 -4.62 29.79
C GLY A 35 9.61 -3.94 28.61
N TRP A 36 9.36 -2.64 28.65
CA TRP A 36 8.79 -1.91 27.52
C TRP A 36 9.85 -1.57 26.48
N PHE A 37 9.57 -1.87 25.21
CA PHE A 37 10.36 -1.38 24.09
C PHE A 37 9.90 0.01 23.67
N VAL A 38 10.85 0.85 23.26
CA VAL A 38 10.56 2.15 22.66
C VAL A 38 10.80 2.03 21.15
N TRP A 39 9.74 2.27 20.38
CA TRP A 39 9.76 2.29 18.93
C TRP A 39 9.47 3.71 18.43
N GLY A 40 10.15 4.12 17.36
CA GLY A 40 9.87 5.37 16.70
C GLY A 40 9.55 5.12 15.22
N ALA A 41 8.60 5.87 14.68
CA ALA A 41 8.38 5.97 13.24
C ALA A 41 8.62 7.42 12.80
N GLY A 42 9.08 7.57 11.57
CA GLY A 42 9.31 8.88 10.97
C GLY A 42 9.25 8.79 9.46
N ASN A 43 9.04 9.92 8.81
CA ASN A 43 9.01 10.02 7.36
C ASN A 43 10.41 10.30 6.82
N ARG A 44 10.72 9.82 5.62
CA ARG A 44 11.98 10.13 4.95
C ARG A 44 11.93 11.54 4.34
N LYS A 45 13.07 12.20 4.29
CA LYS A 45 13.18 13.51 3.62
C LYS A 45 12.83 13.41 2.13
N GLU A 46 13.22 12.32 1.49
CA GLU A 46 12.96 12.05 0.08
C GLU A 46 11.47 11.99 -0.24
N ASP A 47 10.64 11.61 0.72
CA ASP A 47 9.18 11.54 0.59
C ASP A 47 8.53 12.93 0.72
N HIS A 48 9.35 14.00 0.85
CA HIS A 48 8.92 15.40 0.94
C HIS A 48 7.95 15.71 2.09
N ALA A 49 7.97 14.91 3.14
CA ALA A 49 7.32 15.24 4.38
C ALA A 49 8.01 16.46 5.02
N ALA A 50 7.25 17.30 5.70
CA ALA A 50 7.77 18.41 6.48
C ALA A 50 8.46 17.87 7.75
N VAL A 51 9.67 17.33 7.57
CA VAL A 51 10.43 16.71 8.65
C VAL A 51 11.63 17.54 9.05
N PHE A 52 11.96 17.50 10.33
CA PHE A 52 13.20 18.04 10.87
C PHE A 52 14.30 16.97 10.81
N ASP A 53 15.55 17.42 10.71
CA ASP A 53 16.68 16.53 10.91
C ASP A 53 16.68 15.99 12.35
N MET A 54 16.78 14.68 12.47
CA MET A 54 16.95 14.08 13.78
C MET A 54 18.34 14.40 14.30
N PRO A 55 18.48 14.98 15.51
CA PRO A 55 19.78 15.24 16.10
C PRO A 55 20.63 13.97 16.14
N ALA A 56 21.91 14.08 15.77
CA ALA A 56 22.81 12.94 15.73
C ALA A 56 22.84 12.09 17.02
N PRO A 57 22.82 12.70 18.22
CA PRO A 57 22.74 11.93 19.45
C PRO A 57 21.46 11.11 19.60
N LEU A 58 20.33 11.60 19.09
CA LEU A 58 19.07 10.87 19.10
C LEU A 58 19.08 9.76 18.06
N ALA A 59 19.50 10.07 16.84
CA ALA A 59 19.59 9.10 15.74
C ALA A 59 20.46 7.89 16.11
N ASN A 60 21.60 8.12 16.75
CA ASN A 60 22.54 7.05 17.14
C ASN A 60 22.01 6.12 18.25
N ARG A 61 20.85 6.42 18.83
CA ARG A 61 20.21 5.58 19.86
C ARG A 61 19.17 4.62 19.30
N PHE A 62 18.86 4.75 18.01
CA PHE A 62 17.94 3.85 17.32
C PHE A 62 18.67 2.86 16.43
N MET A 63 18.12 1.67 16.33
CA MET A 63 18.35 0.79 15.21
C MET A 63 17.41 1.24 14.07
N HIS A 64 17.99 1.69 12.96
CA HIS A 64 17.22 2.21 11.85
C HIS A 64 16.77 1.08 10.93
N LEU A 65 15.47 1.02 10.67
CA LEU A 65 14.85 0.10 9.72
C LEU A 65 14.13 0.93 8.65
N GLU A 66 14.31 0.56 7.40
CA GLU A 66 13.60 1.20 6.29
C GLU A 66 12.44 0.32 5.84
N ALA A 67 11.20 0.83 5.99
CA ALA A 67 10.02 0.18 5.44
C ALA A 67 9.84 0.57 3.97
N LYS A 68 9.84 -0.43 3.09
CA LYS A 68 9.62 -0.24 1.64
C LYS A 68 8.28 -0.82 1.24
N THR A 69 7.65 -0.16 0.28
CA THR A 69 6.43 -0.69 -0.34
C THR A 69 6.79 -1.88 -1.23
N ASP A 70 6.17 -3.01 -1.00
CA ASP A 70 6.32 -4.23 -1.78
C ASP A 70 4.99 -4.70 -2.35
N LEU A 71 4.95 -4.97 -3.67
CA LEU A 71 3.71 -5.39 -4.34
C LEU A 71 3.27 -6.79 -3.91
N LYS A 72 4.21 -7.70 -3.66
CA LYS A 72 3.89 -9.08 -3.27
C LYS A 72 3.23 -9.10 -1.89
N GLU A 73 3.79 -8.35 -0.95
CA GLU A 73 3.22 -8.20 0.39
C GLU A 73 1.85 -7.50 0.35
N PHE A 74 1.71 -6.44 -0.46
CA PHE A 74 0.42 -5.78 -0.66
C PHE A 74 -0.62 -6.74 -1.24
N LYS A 75 -0.26 -7.58 -2.20
CA LYS A 75 -1.18 -8.58 -2.78
C LYS A 75 -1.63 -9.61 -1.74
N SER A 76 -0.70 -10.13 -0.94
CA SER A 76 -1.05 -11.07 0.15
C SER A 76 -2.04 -10.44 1.13
N TYR A 77 -1.80 -9.19 1.51
CA TYR A 77 -2.72 -8.42 2.33
C TYR A 77 -4.07 -8.19 1.65
N ALA A 78 -4.06 -7.82 0.37
CA ALA A 78 -5.26 -7.52 -0.41
C ALA A 78 -6.19 -8.73 -0.53
N LEU A 79 -5.64 -9.91 -0.79
CA LEU A 79 -6.40 -11.17 -0.86
C LEU A 79 -7.05 -11.52 0.49
N GLN A 80 -6.36 -11.29 1.61
CA GLN A 80 -6.88 -11.55 2.94
C GLN A 80 -7.97 -10.55 3.37
N ASN A 81 -7.98 -9.35 2.80
CA ASN A 81 -8.87 -8.26 3.17
C ASN A 81 -9.96 -7.97 2.14
N ASN A 82 -10.23 -8.90 1.24
CA ASN A 82 -11.28 -8.80 0.22
C ASN A 82 -11.20 -7.51 -0.62
N ILE A 83 -9.99 -7.13 -1.02
CA ILE A 83 -9.77 -6.03 -1.95
C ILE A 83 -10.24 -6.48 -3.33
N ASP A 84 -10.94 -5.58 -4.04
CA ASP A 84 -11.45 -5.81 -5.38
C ASP A 84 -10.33 -6.33 -6.31
N ASP A 85 -10.59 -7.45 -6.98
CA ASP A 85 -9.64 -8.13 -7.85
C ASP A 85 -9.22 -7.26 -9.06
N ARG A 86 -10.03 -6.26 -9.46
CA ARG A 86 -9.65 -5.26 -10.46
C ARG A 86 -8.46 -4.41 -9.98
N ILE A 87 -8.43 -4.04 -8.70
CA ILE A 87 -7.29 -3.30 -8.10
C ILE A 87 -6.04 -4.18 -8.10
N ILE A 88 -6.16 -5.43 -7.65
CA ILE A 88 -5.03 -6.35 -7.59
C ILE A 88 -4.48 -6.61 -8.99
N SER A 89 -5.36 -6.86 -9.97
CA SER A 89 -4.99 -7.09 -11.36
C SER A 89 -4.36 -5.86 -12.00
N PHE A 90 -4.92 -4.67 -11.75
CA PHE A 90 -4.35 -3.42 -12.23
C PHE A 90 -2.96 -3.14 -11.67
N LEU A 91 -2.75 -3.36 -10.38
CA LEU A 91 -1.44 -3.15 -9.75
C LEU A 91 -0.40 -4.18 -10.20
N ASN A 92 -0.81 -5.39 -10.59
CA ASN A 92 0.07 -6.32 -11.29
C ASN A 92 0.49 -5.77 -12.66
N PHE A 93 -0.43 -5.16 -13.38
CA PHE A 93 -0.17 -4.55 -14.69
C PHE A 93 0.64 -3.24 -14.57
N ARG A 94 0.42 -2.46 -13.52
CA ARG A 94 1.07 -1.18 -13.25
C ARG A 94 1.73 -1.15 -11.86
N PRO A 95 2.80 -1.93 -11.60
CA PRO A 95 3.39 -2.05 -10.26
C PRO A 95 3.84 -0.73 -9.66
N LYS A 96 4.30 0.20 -10.51
CA LYS A 96 4.75 1.54 -10.08
C LYS A 96 3.63 2.40 -9.51
N LEU A 97 2.36 2.08 -9.81
CA LEU A 97 1.20 2.79 -9.28
C LEU A 97 0.75 2.24 -7.91
N LEU A 98 1.43 1.26 -7.34
CA LEU A 98 1.21 0.90 -5.94
C LEU A 98 1.63 2.05 -5.01
N HIS A 99 2.76 2.71 -5.32
CA HIS A 99 3.25 3.87 -4.57
C HIS A 99 3.95 4.84 -5.53
N LYS A 100 3.30 5.95 -5.81
CA LYS A 100 3.84 7.01 -6.67
C LYS A 100 3.41 8.36 -6.13
N ILE A 101 4.32 9.03 -5.43
CA ILE A 101 4.09 10.37 -4.89
C ILE A 101 3.93 11.36 -6.04
N ASP A 102 2.87 12.16 -6.00
CA ASP A 102 2.64 13.31 -6.87
C ASP A 102 2.52 14.58 -6.02
N LYS A 103 3.55 15.43 -6.09
CA LYS A 103 3.62 16.67 -5.31
C LYS A 103 2.63 17.74 -5.78
N SER A 104 2.12 17.63 -7.01
CA SER A 104 1.20 18.58 -7.59
C SER A 104 -0.26 18.31 -7.23
N SER A 105 -0.52 17.16 -6.61
CA SER A 105 -1.88 16.71 -6.27
C SER A 105 -2.02 16.44 -4.77
N PRO A 106 -3.16 16.76 -4.16
CA PRO A 106 -3.44 16.42 -2.77
C PRO A 106 -3.64 14.90 -2.55
N SER A 107 -3.82 14.13 -3.61
CA SER A 107 -4.00 12.69 -3.57
C SER A 107 -3.10 12.00 -4.61
N TRP A 108 -2.50 10.88 -4.23
CA TRP A 108 -1.63 10.06 -5.08
C TRP A 108 -1.73 8.58 -4.70
N PRO A 109 -1.30 7.68 -5.62
CA PRO A 109 -1.29 6.25 -5.34
C PRO A 109 -0.35 5.88 -4.20
N SER A 110 -0.89 5.17 -3.22
CA SER A 110 -0.17 4.54 -2.11
C SER A 110 -0.94 3.29 -1.66
N PRO A 111 -0.34 2.36 -0.92
CA PRO A 111 -1.09 1.23 -0.36
C PRO A 111 -2.34 1.68 0.41
N ARG A 112 -2.22 2.74 1.22
CA ARG A 112 -3.33 3.31 1.98
C ARG A 112 -4.43 3.88 1.07
N SER A 113 -4.04 4.65 0.05
CA SER A 113 -5.03 5.27 -0.86
C SER A 113 -5.73 4.23 -1.73
N TRP A 114 -5.10 3.12 -2.08
CA TRP A 114 -5.76 1.98 -2.73
C TRP A 114 -6.78 1.28 -1.84
N MET A 115 -6.54 1.22 -0.53
CA MET A 115 -7.54 0.73 0.43
C MET A 115 -8.77 1.64 0.50
N ILE A 116 -8.56 2.96 0.45
CA ILE A 116 -9.64 3.93 0.36
C ILE A 116 -10.39 3.79 -0.96
N ALA A 117 -9.66 3.70 -2.09
CA ALA A 117 -10.22 3.48 -3.41
C ALA A 117 -11.10 2.21 -3.46
N ASN A 118 -10.68 1.14 -2.80
CA ASN A 118 -11.48 -0.09 -2.71
C ASN A 118 -12.84 0.17 -2.04
N LYS A 119 -12.86 0.91 -0.95
CA LYS A 119 -14.12 1.26 -0.26
C LYS A 119 -15.02 2.13 -1.13
N LEU A 120 -14.45 3.08 -1.87
CA LEU A 120 -15.19 3.93 -2.81
C LEU A 120 -15.79 3.10 -3.94
N LEU A 121 -15.01 2.17 -4.53
CA LEU A 121 -15.51 1.26 -5.57
C LEU A 121 -16.65 0.38 -5.10
N GLN A 122 -16.60 -0.12 -3.86
CA GLN A 122 -17.68 -0.92 -3.27
C GLN A 122 -18.97 -0.10 -3.06
N SER A 123 -18.84 1.22 -2.95
CA SER A 123 -19.95 2.16 -2.81
C SER A 123 -20.36 2.84 -4.11
N ASP A 124 -19.81 2.41 -5.25
CA ASP A 124 -20.01 2.98 -6.59
C ASP A 124 -19.67 4.49 -6.67
N ILE A 125 -18.60 4.88 -5.96
CA ILE A 125 -18.10 6.26 -5.90
C ILE A 125 -16.79 6.35 -6.68
N GLU A 126 -16.55 7.51 -7.33
CA GLU A 126 -15.32 7.82 -8.04
C GLU A 126 -14.10 7.75 -7.14
N ILE A 127 -13.01 7.16 -7.65
CA ILE A 127 -11.77 6.91 -6.87
C ILE A 127 -10.71 8.00 -7.02
N ASP A 128 -10.95 8.97 -7.90
CA ASP A 128 -10.02 10.08 -8.17
C ASP A 128 -9.59 10.83 -6.90
N PRO A 129 -10.49 11.09 -5.92
CA PRO A 129 -10.12 11.75 -4.69
C PRO A 129 -9.13 10.94 -3.83
N ALA A 130 -9.09 9.62 -4.00
CA ALA A 130 -8.20 8.75 -3.22
C ALA A 130 -6.81 8.60 -3.85
N ILE A 131 -6.73 8.35 -5.16
CA ILE A 131 -5.48 7.97 -5.83
C ILE A 131 -4.99 9.01 -6.86
N GLY A 132 -5.70 10.12 -7.00
CA GLY A 132 -5.41 11.18 -7.96
C GLY A 132 -5.89 10.88 -9.37
N ASN A 133 -6.14 11.96 -10.14
CA ASN A 133 -6.79 11.88 -11.45
C ASN A 133 -6.03 11.01 -12.47
N ALA A 134 -4.70 11.10 -12.50
CA ALA A 134 -3.88 10.37 -13.46
C ALA A 134 -3.99 8.85 -13.26
N ALA A 135 -3.79 8.38 -12.03
CA ALA A 135 -3.89 6.96 -11.70
C ALA A 135 -5.32 6.42 -11.85
N ALA A 136 -6.32 7.22 -11.48
CA ALA A 136 -7.72 6.88 -11.64
C ALA A 136 -8.12 6.75 -13.12
N ALA A 137 -7.62 7.61 -14.00
CA ALA A 137 -7.85 7.52 -15.43
C ALA A 137 -7.26 6.24 -16.05
N GLU A 138 -6.01 5.88 -15.65
CA GLU A 138 -5.40 4.62 -16.07
C GLU A 138 -6.20 3.41 -15.54
N PHE A 139 -6.64 3.45 -14.29
CA PHE A 139 -7.45 2.40 -13.69
C PHE A 139 -8.81 2.24 -14.39
N ARG A 140 -9.51 3.34 -14.68
CA ARG A 140 -10.77 3.29 -15.44
C ARG A 140 -10.59 2.68 -16.84
N THR A 141 -9.50 3.03 -17.51
CA THR A 141 -9.18 2.43 -18.82
C THR A 141 -8.94 0.92 -18.70
N PHE A 142 -8.20 0.50 -17.69
CA PHE A 142 -8.00 -0.91 -17.39
C PHE A 142 -9.32 -1.62 -17.07
N CYS A 143 -10.21 -1.01 -16.29
CA CYS A 143 -11.52 -1.58 -15.98
C CYS A 143 -12.42 -1.76 -17.19
N LYS A 144 -12.30 -0.90 -18.24
CA LYS A 144 -13.01 -1.13 -19.50
C LYS A 144 -12.55 -2.42 -20.18
N ILE A 145 -11.23 -2.64 -20.25
CA ILE A 145 -10.64 -3.89 -20.76
C ILE A 145 -11.07 -5.08 -19.91
N TYR A 146 -11.00 -4.93 -18.58
CA TYR A 146 -11.39 -5.99 -17.66
C TYR A 146 -12.85 -6.44 -17.83
N LYS A 147 -13.76 -5.52 -18.17
CA LYS A 147 -15.18 -5.81 -18.46
C LYS A 147 -15.40 -6.59 -19.77
N THR A 148 -14.45 -6.56 -20.71
CA THR A 148 -14.52 -7.34 -21.95
C THR A 148 -13.99 -8.76 -21.81
N LEU A 149 -13.42 -9.09 -20.66
CA LEU A 149 -12.92 -10.44 -20.40
C LEU A 149 -14.08 -11.43 -20.34
N PRO A 150 -13.83 -12.69 -20.75
CA PRO A 150 -14.80 -13.76 -20.56
C PRO A 150 -15.04 -14.02 -19.08
N ASP A 151 -16.13 -14.72 -18.76
CA ASP A 151 -16.47 -15.04 -17.37
C ASP A 151 -15.39 -15.91 -16.70
N ILE A 152 -14.61 -15.27 -15.83
CA ILE A 152 -13.47 -15.88 -15.14
C ILE A 152 -13.90 -17.09 -14.31
N ASP A 153 -15.05 -17.00 -13.61
CA ASP A 153 -15.53 -18.07 -12.75
C ASP A 153 -15.95 -19.31 -13.58
N SER A 154 -16.47 -19.10 -14.78
CA SER A 154 -16.81 -20.17 -15.70
C SER A 154 -15.58 -20.85 -16.29
N ILE A 155 -14.51 -20.10 -16.55
CA ILE A 155 -13.22 -20.65 -16.99
C ILE A 155 -12.63 -21.53 -15.87
N LEU A 156 -12.51 -21.00 -14.65
CA LEU A 156 -11.96 -21.71 -13.51
C LEU A 156 -12.71 -23.01 -13.18
N LYS A 157 -14.02 -23.04 -13.46
CA LYS A 157 -14.86 -24.23 -13.29
C LYS A 157 -14.81 -25.19 -14.48
N GLY A 158 -14.00 -24.90 -15.52
CA GLY A 158 -13.92 -25.70 -16.75
C GLY A 158 -15.21 -25.72 -17.59
N LYS A 159 -16.12 -24.75 -17.39
CA LYS A 159 -17.39 -24.67 -18.14
C LYS A 159 -17.24 -24.07 -19.54
N ILE A 160 -16.28 -23.16 -19.71
CA ILE A 160 -15.97 -22.52 -20.99
C ILE A 160 -14.47 -22.50 -21.20
N SER A 161 -14.06 -22.61 -22.46
CA SER A 161 -12.67 -22.46 -22.91
C SER A 161 -12.62 -21.42 -24.04
N PRO A 162 -12.67 -20.12 -23.72
CA PRO A 162 -12.65 -19.08 -24.72
C PRO A 162 -11.27 -18.97 -25.38
N PRO A 163 -11.18 -18.47 -26.61
CA PRO A 163 -9.90 -18.18 -27.24
C PRO A 163 -9.13 -17.14 -26.43
N PHE A 164 -7.80 -17.27 -26.40
CA PHE A 164 -6.95 -16.31 -25.72
C PHE A 164 -7.02 -14.95 -26.45
N PRO A 165 -7.25 -13.83 -25.75
CA PRO A 165 -7.43 -12.53 -26.37
C PRO A 165 -6.23 -12.12 -27.25
N ASP A 166 -6.44 -11.40 -28.34
CA ASP A 166 -5.36 -10.89 -29.20
C ASP A 166 -4.68 -9.67 -28.60
N ASP A 167 -5.42 -8.82 -27.88
CA ASP A 167 -4.90 -7.63 -27.21
C ASP A 167 -4.03 -8.00 -26.02
N ILE A 168 -2.82 -7.44 -25.96
CA ILE A 168 -1.82 -7.74 -24.88
C ILE A 168 -2.34 -7.33 -23.50
N SER A 169 -3.05 -6.22 -23.41
CA SER A 169 -3.60 -5.74 -22.12
C SER A 169 -4.71 -6.66 -21.63
N ALA A 170 -5.56 -7.15 -22.54
CA ALA A 170 -6.61 -8.11 -22.24
C ALA A 170 -6.02 -9.47 -21.85
N ARG A 171 -4.97 -9.95 -22.52
CA ARG A 171 -4.21 -11.15 -22.11
C ARG A 171 -3.72 -11.04 -20.68
N TYR A 172 -3.06 -9.93 -20.38
CA TYR A 172 -2.50 -9.71 -19.06
C TYR A 172 -3.60 -9.63 -18.00
N ALA A 173 -4.67 -8.89 -18.28
CA ALA A 173 -5.81 -8.76 -17.38
C ALA A 173 -6.48 -10.13 -17.11
N LEU A 174 -6.62 -10.97 -18.14
CA LEU A 174 -7.19 -12.32 -18.02
C LEU A 174 -6.31 -13.21 -17.13
N VAL A 175 -5.01 -13.27 -17.39
CA VAL A 175 -4.07 -14.08 -16.57
C VAL A 175 -4.07 -13.60 -15.11
N CYS A 176 -4.05 -12.29 -14.89
CA CYS A 176 -4.11 -11.74 -13.53
C CYS A 176 -5.45 -12.07 -12.85
N ALA A 177 -6.57 -11.95 -13.54
CA ALA A 177 -7.88 -12.27 -12.98
C ALA A 177 -8.00 -13.75 -12.60
N LEU A 178 -7.55 -14.65 -13.48
CA LEU A 178 -7.49 -16.08 -13.20
C LEU A 178 -6.62 -16.38 -11.97
N SER A 179 -5.40 -15.81 -11.91
CA SER A 179 -4.47 -16.04 -10.79
C SER A 179 -4.95 -15.51 -9.45
N VAL A 180 -5.75 -14.43 -9.45
CA VAL A 180 -6.33 -13.85 -8.23
C VAL A 180 -7.53 -14.67 -7.73
N ARG A 181 -8.36 -15.18 -8.65
CA ARG A 181 -9.60 -15.89 -8.31
C ARG A 181 -9.44 -17.38 -8.11
N ALA A 182 -8.38 -18.00 -8.65
CA ALA A 182 -8.14 -19.43 -8.47
C ALA A 182 -7.91 -19.77 -7.00
N LYS A 183 -8.72 -20.71 -6.45
CA LYS A 183 -8.68 -21.11 -5.04
C LYS A 183 -8.03 -22.47 -4.82
N SER A 184 -7.81 -23.22 -5.88
CA SER A 184 -7.26 -24.59 -5.82
C SER A 184 -6.38 -24.88 -7.03
N LEU A 185 -5.49 -25.86 -6.90
CA LEU A 185 -4.68 -26.37 -8.01
C LEU A 185 -5.55 -26.91 -9.15
N LYS A 186 -6.68 -27.58 -8.83
CA LYS A 186 -7.61 -28.11 -9.84
C LYS A 186 -8.20 -27.00 -10.72
N GLU A 187 -8.42 -25.80 -10.18
CA GLU A 187 -8.92 -24.66 -10.96
C GLU A 187 -7.83 -24.04 -11.84
N VAL A 188 -6.57 -24.29 -11.55
CA VAL A 188 -5.43 -23.82 -12.37
C VAL A 188 -5.17 -24.77 -13.53
N GLU A 189 -5.54 -26.05 -13.42
CA GLU A 189 -5.35 -27.09 -14.44
C GLU A 189 -6.46 -27.10 -15.51
N ASN A 190 -7.61 -26.47 -15.25
CA ASN A 190 -8.72 -26.31 -16.17
C ASN A 190 -8.47 -25.15 -17.17
#